data_3c842feff92cee5631853c329d4e85d8
#
_entry.id   3c842feff92cee5631853c329d4e85d8
#
_cell.length_a   1.000
_cell.length_b   1.000
_cell.length_c   1.000
_cell.angle_alpha   90.00
_cell.angle_beta   90.00
_cell.angle_gamma   90.00
#
_symmetry.space_group_name_H-M   'P 1'
#
loop_
_entity.id
_entity.type
_entity.pdbx_description
1 polymer ?
#
loop_
_entity_poly.entity_id
_entity_poly.type
_entity_poly.pdbx_seq_one_letter_code
_entity_poly.pdbx_strand_id
1 'polypeptide(L)'
;MKKNFKKDRFYYNPDFLASASGRSIRILSEYYGPLDRIKKNKISDTIVFFGSARIKSKDQATKDLENAKDQNDSSIIKRLQMDLKMSRYYEEARILAKKFTQWSQNIESQNQHYVICSGGGPGIMEAANRGASEAEGSNIGLTISLPFEESGNKWISENLNMKFHYFFMRK
;
A
#
# COMPACT_ATOMS: atom_id res chain seq x y z
N MET A 1 -10.21 24.62 38.69
CA MET A 1 -9.63 23.48 37.95
C MET A 1 -10.71 22.85 37.08
N LYS A 2 -10.70 23.03 35.77
CA LYS A 2 -11.62 22.30 34.88
C LYS A 2 -11.17 20.80 34.84
N LYS A 3 -11.92 19.94 35.49
CA LYS A 3 -11.72 18.47 35.38
C LYS A 3 -11.75 18.07 33.91
N ASN A 4 -10.68 17.52 33.42
CA ASN A 4 -10.54 17.07 32.02
C ASN A 4 -11.22 15.73 31.87
N PHE A 5 -12.57 15.70 31.86
CA PHE A 5 -13.42 14.50 31.78
C PHE A 5 -13.07 13.54 30.63
N LYS A 6 -12.25 13.97 29.67
CA LYS A 6 -11.77 13.10 28.60
C LYS A 6 -10.77 12.04 29.08
N LYS A 7 -9.93 12.34 30.09
CA LYS A 7 -8.91 11.40 30.57
C LYS A 7 -9.46 10.23 31.40
N ASP A 8 -10.68 10.37 31.94
CA ASP A 8 -11.27 9.34 32.82
C ASP A 8 -12.01 8.22 32.07
N ARG A 9 -12.14 8.33 30.75
CA ARG A 9 -12.81 7.31 29.94
C ARG A 9 -11.81 6.29 29.40
N PHE A 10 -12.07 5.00 29.57
CA PHE A 10 -11.16 3.91 29.16
C PHE A 10 -10.74 3.99 27.70
N TYR A 11 -11.62 4.40 26.78
CA TYR A 11 -11.28 4.56 25.36
C TYR A 11 -10.40 5.77 25.03
N TYR A 12 -10.05 6.60 26.01
CA TYR A 12 -9.01 7.65 25.93
C TYR A 12 -7.76 7.29 26.74
N ASN A 13 -7.72 6.11 27.39
CA ASN A 13 -6.59 5.67 28.16
C ASN A 13 -5.60 4.89 27.26
N PRO A 14 -4.47 5.50 26.88
CA PRO A 14 -3.50 4.84 25.97
C PRO A 14 -2.88 3.59 26.61
N ASP A 15 -2.63 3.58 27.91
CA ASP A 15 -2.01 2.46 28.59
C ASP A 15 -2.96 1.24 28.59
N PHE A 16 -4.24 1.48 28.87
CA PHE A 16 -5.26 0.44 28.74
C PHE A 16 -5.37 -0.07 27.30
N LEU A 17 -5.44 0.84 26.34
CA LEU A 17 -5.54 0.47 24.92
C LEU A 17 -4.31 -0.28 24.42
N ALA A 18 -3.11 0.01 24.94
CA ALA A 18 -1.88 -0.70 24.60
C ALA A 18 -1.74 -2.06 25.32
N SER A 19 -2.47 -2.28 26.42
CA SER A 19 -2.40 -3.49 27.24
C SER A 19 -2.92 -4.73 26.51
N ALA A 20 -2.68 -5.92 27.11
CA ALA A 20 -3.25 -7.18 26.64
C ALA A 20 -4.79 -7.14 26.66
N SER A 21 -5.39 -6.55 27.69
CA SER A 21 -6.85 -6.39 27.81
C SER A 21 -7.46 -5.49 26.74
N GLY A 22 -6.70 -4.51 26.22
CA GLY A 22 -7.11 -3.62 25.13
C GLY A 22 -7.05 -4.25 23.73
N ARG A 23 -6.53 -5.50 23.60
CA ARG A 23 -6.30 -6.14 22.30
C ARG A 23 -7.55 -6.22 21.41
N SER A 24 -8.69 -6.62 21.98
CA SER A 24 -9.94 -6.75 21.21
C SER A 24 -10.41 -5.41 20.66
N ILE A 25 -10.21 -4.33 21.41
CA ILE A 25 -10.57 -2.98 20.96
C ILE A 25 -9.66 -2.54 19.81
N ARG A 26 -8.35 -2.84 19.87
CA ARG A 26 -7.42 -2.57 18.77
C ARG A 26 -7.77 -3.34 17.51
N ILE A 27 -8.14 -4.64 17.63
CA ILE A 27 -8.60 -5.45 16.50
C ILE A 27 -9.84 -4.82 15.85
N LEU A 28 -10.83 -4.45 16.66
CA LEU A 28 -12.05 -3.79 16.16
C LEU A 28 -11.75 -2.43 15.52
N SER A 29 -10.80 -1.67 16.05
CA SER A 29 -10.40 -0.39 15.45
C SER A 29 -9.75 -0.57 14.07
N GLU A 30 -8.98 -1.65 13.85
CA GLU A 30 -8.41 -2.00 12.55
C GLU A 30 -9.44 -2.56 11.55
N TYR A 31 -10.61 -2.94 12.01
CA TYR A 31 -11.74 -3.27 11.15
C TYR A 31 -12.55 -2.03 10.77
N TYR A 32 -13.03 -1.29 11.78
CA TYR A 32 -13.92 -0.17 11.56
C TYR A 32 -13.22 1.08 11.01
N GLY A 33 -11.97 1.32 11.38
CA GLY A 33 -11.20 2.47 10.90
C GLY A 33 -11.02 2.49 9.39
N PRO A 34 -10.51 1.43 8.77
CA PRO A 34 -10.42 1.31 7.31
C PRO A 34 -11.79 1.37 6.62
N LEU A 35 -12.80 0.69 7.17
CA LEU A 35 -14.15 0.70 6.62
C LEU A 35 -14.75 2.12 6.59
N ASP A 36 -14.56 2.91 7.66
CA ASP A 36 -14.99 4.31 7.72
C ASP A 36 -14.27 5.16 6.67
N ARG A 37 -12.95 4.97 6.49
CA ARG A 37 -12.19 5.68 5.45
C ARG A 37 -12.66 5.34 4.05
N ILE A 38 -12.89 4.07 3.75
CA ILE A 38 -13.42 3.61 2.46
C ILE A 38 -14.78 4.29 2.18
N LYS A 39 -15.69 4.27 3.17
CA LYS A 39 -17.01 4.92 3.06
C LYS A 39 -16.91 6.43 2.87
N LYS A 40 -16.07 7.12 3.64
CA LYS A 40 -15.86 8.57 3.53
C LYS A 40 -15.32 9.00 2.18
N ASN A 41 -14.49 8.16 1.56
CA ASN A 41 -13.97 8.36 0.21
C ASN A 41 -14.93 7.86 -0.87
N LYS A 42 -16.17 7.43 -0.52
CA LYS A 42 -17.19 6.94 -1.45
C LYS A 42 -16.70 5.80 -2.34
N ILE A 43 -15.87 4.89 -1.81
CA ILE A 43 -15.37 3.73 -2.53
C ILE A 43 -16.32 2.57 -2.31
N SER A 44 -16.90 2.03 -3.41
CA SER A 44 -17.83 0.91 -3.37
C SER A 44 -17.13 -0.43 -3.45
N ASP A 45 -16.13 -0.54 -4.31
CA ASP A 45 -15.40 -1.77 -4.57
C ASP A 45 -13.96 -1.49 -5.03
N THR A 46 -13.13 -2.54 -5.00
CA THR A 46 -11.70 -2.44 -5.27
C THR A 46 -11.22 -3.57 -6.17
N ILE A 47 -10.15 -3.30 -6.94
CA ILE A 47 -9.34 -4.34 -7.59
C ILE A 47 -8.05 -4.49 -6.80
N VAL A 48 -7.81 -5.71 -6.28
CA VAL A 48 -6.65 -5.98 -5.44
C VAL A 48 -5.50 -6.54 -6.26
N PHE A 49 -4.34 -5.89 -6.18
CA PHE A 49 -3.10 -6.36 -6.78
C PHE A 49 -2.23 -7.05 -5.73
N PHE A 50 -2.00 -8.34 -5.95
CA PHE A 50 -1.01 -9.11 -5.21
C PHE A 50 0.20 -9.41 -6.09
N GLY A 51 1.39 -9.31 -5.52
CA GLY A 51 2.59 -9.64 -6.26
C GLY A 51 3.87 -9.50 -5.43
N SER A 52 4.99 -9.87 -6.06
CA SER A 52 6.30 -9.86 -5.41
C SER A 52 6.76 -8.45 -5.08
N ALA A 53 7.23 -8.26 -3.84
CA ALA A 53 7.91 -7.05 -3.40
C ALA A 53 9.32 -6.87 -3.99
N ARG A 54 9.87 -7.92 -4.65
CA ARG A 54 11.27 -7.95 -5.13
C ARG A 54 11.41 -7.48 -6.58
N ILE A 55 10.33 -7.37 -7.33
CA ILE A 55 10.35 -6.95 -8.73
C ILE A 55 10.59 -5.43 -8.79
N LYS A 56 11.71 -5.03 -9.38
CA LYS A 56 12.08 -3.61 -9.52
C LYS A 56 11.42 -2.99 -10.74
N SER A 57 11.23 -1.66 -10.71
CA SER A 57 10.90 -0.91 -11.93
C SER A 57 12.03 -1.03 -12.96
N LYS A 58 11.72 -0.87 -14.24
CA LYS A 58 12.72 -0.90 -15.31
C LYS A 58 13.82 0.13 -15.08
N ASP A 59 13.45 1.35 -14.68
CA ASP A 59 14.40 2.43 -14.39
C ASP A 59 15.39 2.05 -13.28
N GLN A 60 14.86 1.47 -12.17
CA GLN A 60 15.72 1.05 -11.06
C GLN A 60 16.63 -0.12 -11.46
N ALA A 61 16.07 -1.13 -12.13
CA ALA A 61 16.85 -2.30 -12.56
C ALA A 61 17.95 -1.92 -13.57
N THR A 62 17.68 -0.96 -14.45
CA THR A 62 18.66 -0.44 -15.40
C THR A 62 19.79 0.29 -14.67
N LYS A 63 19.47 1.20 -13.75
CA LYS A 63 20.46 1.92 -12.94
C LYS A 63 21.33 0.97 -12.11
N ASP A 64 20.72 -0.02 -11.49
CA ASP A 64 21.46 -1.01 -10.68
C ASP A 64 22.45 -1.79 -11.55
N LEU A 65 22.05 -2.17 -12.76
CA LEU A 65 22.93 -2.86 -13.70
C LEU A 65 24.07 -1.96 -14.23
N GLU A 66 23.76 -0.70 -14.51
CA GLU A 66 24.77 0.29 -14.96
C GLU A 66 25.82 0.53 -13.87
N ASN A 67 25.38 0.73 -12.63
CA ASN A 67 26.27 0.95 -11.48
C ASN A 67 27.15 -0.26 -11.15
N ALA A 68 26.76 -1.46 -11.58
CA ALA A 68 27.53 -2.67 -11.34
C ALA A 68 28.49 -3.06 -12.47
N LYS A 69 28.52 -2.32 -13.58
CA LYS A 69 29.40 -2.64 -14.73
C LYS A 69 30.88 -2.60 -14.38
N ASP A 70 31.26 -1.78 -13.39
CA ASP A 70 32.66 -1.66 -12.93
C ASP A 70 33.03 -2.73 -11.86
N GLN A 71 32.07 -3.54 -11.44
CA GLN A 71 32.27 -4.64 -10.50
C GLN A 71 32.51 -5.93 -11.30
N ASN A 72 33.72 -6.50 -11.17
CA ASN A 72 34.12 -7.72 -11.87
C ASN A 72 33.46 -9.01 -11.33
N ASP A 73 32.32 -8.94 -10.63
CA ASP A 73 31.58 -10.07 -10.10
C ASP A 73 30.49 -10.53 -11.08
N SER A 74 30.79 -11.61 -11.80
CA SER A 74 29.85 -12.16 -12.81
C SER A 74 28.54 -12.69 -12.21
N SER A 75 28.52 -13.05 -10.92
CA SER A 75 27.31 -13.53 -10.23
C SER A 75 26.33 -12.38 -9.96
N ILE A 76 26.86 -11.25 -9.54
CA ILE A 76 26.08 -10.01 -9.34
C ILE A 76 25.48 -9.53 -10.66
N ILE A 77 26.31 -9.47 -11.71
CA ILE A 77 25.85 -9.04 -13.04
C ILE A 77 24.71 -9.93 -13.56
N LYS A 78 24.84 -11.28 -13.45
CA LYS A 78 23.78 -12.21 -13.87
C LYS A 78 22.46 -11.96 -13.10
N ARG A 79 22.53 -11.71 -11.78
CA ARG A 79 21.35 -11.39 -10.97
C ARG A 79 20.70 -10.09 -11.42
N LEU A 80 21.47 -9.04 -11.66
CA LEU A 80 20.95 -7.74 -12.11
C LEU A 80 20.36 -7.80 -13.52
N GLN A 81 20.93 -8.59 -14.40
CA GLN A 81 20.33 -8.89 -15.72
C GLN A 81 18.98 -9.60 -15.59
N MET A 82 18.84 -10.52 -14.62
CA MET A 82 17.56 -11.15 -14.33
C MET A 82 16.56 -10.14 -13.75
N ASP A 83 17.00 -9.28 -12.83
CA ASP A 83 16.14 -8.19 -12.29
C ASP A 83 15.62 -7.31 -13.43
N LEU A 84 16.48 -6.93 -14.37
CA LEU A 84 16.08 -6.15 -15.54
C LEU A 84 15.09 -6.92 -16.44
N LYS A 85 15.30 -8.21 -16.66
CA LYS A 85 14.35 -9.05 -17.42
C LYS A 85 12.99 -9.14 -16.71
N MET A 86 13.00 -9.27 -15.38
CA MET A 86 11.79 -9.38 -14.58
C MET A 86 11.05 -8.04 -14.40
N SER A 87 11.71 -6.91 -14.60
CA SER A 87 11.11 -5.58 -14.49
C SER A 87 9.93 -5.37 -15.44
N ARG A 88 9.85 -6.13 -16.53
CA ARG A 88 8.68 -6.10 -17.43
C ARG A 88 7.37 -6.32 -16.69
N TYR A 89 7.35 -7.19 -15.67
CA TYR A 89 6.14 -7.45 -14.89
C TYR A 89 5.72 -6.27 -14.01
N TYR A 90 6.70 -5.48 -13.55
CA TYR A 90 6.41 -4.20 -12.88
C TYR A 90 5.72 -3.24 -13.83
N GLU A 91 6.27 -3.05 -15.05
CA GLU A 91 5.70 -2.12 -16.02
C GLU A 91 4.34 -2.60 -16.56
N GLU A 92 4.15 -3.91 -16.76
CA GLU A 92 2.87 -4.48 -17.15
C GLU A 92 1.80 -4.27 -16.06
N ALA A 93 2.14 -4.50 -14.78
CA ALA A 93 1.22 -4.26 -13.66
C ALA A 93 0.88 -2.76 -13.52
N ARG A 94 1.86 -1.86 -13.71
CA ARG A 94 1.67 -0.41 -13.71
C ARG A 94 0.72 0.03 -14.83
N ILE A 95 0.94 -0.45 -16.06
CA ILE A 95 0.09 -0.14 -17.21
C ILE A 95 -1.32 -0.70 -17.01
N LEU A 96 -1.44 -1.92 -16.49
CA LEU A 96 -2.73 -2.53 -16.21
C LEU A 96 -3.53 -1.74 -15.17
N ALA A 97 -2.91 -1.38 -14.06
CA ALA A 97 -3.53 -0.57 -13.02
C ALA A 97 -3.97 0.82 -13.55
N LYS A 98 -3.12 1.45 -14.37
CA LYS A 98 -3.46 2.71 -15.05
C LYS A 98 -4.70 2.57 -15.93
N LYS A 99 -4.76 1.52 -16.75
CA LYS A 99 -5.91 1.26 -17.63
C LYS A 99 -7.20 0.98 -16.84
N PHE A 100 -7.12 0.19 -15.76
CA PHE A 100 -8.28 -0.04 -14.89
C PHE A 100 -8.77 1.26 -14.25
N THR A 101 -7.87 2.10 -13.78
CA THR A 101 -8.24 3.38 -13.18
C THR A 101 -8.92 4.30 -14.20
N GLN A 102 -8.36 4.43 -15.40
CA GLN A 102 -8.97 5.22 -16.48
C GLN A 102 -10.34 4.68 -16.90
N TRP A 103 -10.47 3.36 -16.98
CA TRP A 103 -11.77 2.73 -17.29
C TRP A 103 -12.78 2.97 -16.17
N SER A 104 -12.39 2.80 -14.90
CA SER A 104 -13.30 2.99 -13.77
C SER A 104 -13.78 4.43 -13.60
N GLN A 105 -12.94 5.41 -13.95
CA GLN A 105 -13.31 6.83 -13.94
C GLN A 105 -14.40 7.20 -14.95
N ASN A 106 -14.61 6.38 -15.99
CA ASN A 106 -15.67 6.57 -16.96
C ASN A 106 -17.01 5.92 -16.55
N ILE A 107 -17.08 5.27 -15.40
CA ILE A 107 -18.32 4.69 -14.87
C ILE A 107 -19.16 5.81 -14.28
N GLU A 108 -20.36 6.03 -14.82
CA GLU A 108 -21.32 7.02 -14.29
C GLU A 108 -21.85 6.55 -12.94
N SER A 109 -21.30 7.10 -11.85
CA SER A 109 -21.68 6.78 -10.48
C SER A 109 -21.30 7.92 -9.53
N GLN A 110 -22.05 8.03 -8.41
CA GLN A 110 -21.69 8.93 -7.31
C GLN A 110 -20.52 8.38 -6.45
N ASN A 111 -20.23 7.10 -6.60
CA ASN A 111 -19.19 6.40 -5.88
C ASN A 111 -18.02 6.03 -6.81
N GLN A 112 -16.85 5.84 -6.23
CA GLN A 112 -15.69 5.31 -6.94
C GLN A 112 -15.79 3.78 -7.00
N HIS A 113 -15.68 3.24 -8.19
CA HIS A 113 -15.71 1.80 -8.43
C HIS A 113 -14.31 1.29 -8.83
N TYR A 114 -14.02 0.03 -8.51
CA TYR A 114 -12.81 -0.67 -8.94
C TYR A 114 -11.52 0.08 -8.60
N VAL A 115 -11.50 0.74 -7.43
CA VAL A 115 -10.32 1.47 -6.95
C VAL A 115 -9.17 0.50 -6.73
N ILE A 116 -7.99 0.84 -7.25
CA ILE A 116 -6.81 -0.02 -7.10
C ILE A 116 -6.41 -0.12 -5.63
N CYS A 117 -6.25 -1.36 -5.17
CA CYS A 117 -5.85 -1.67 -3.81
C CYS A 117 -4.63 -2.60 -3.81
N SER A 118 -3.68 -2.37 -2.95
CA SER A 118 -2.51 -3.23 -2.79
C SER A 118 -2.08 -3.35 -1.32
N GLY A 119 -1.09 -4.19 -1.05
CA GLY A 119 -0.46 -4.25 0.26
C GLY A 119 0.44 -3.05 0.60
N GLY A 120 0.56 -2.08 -0.30
CA GLY A 120 1.30 -0.84 -0.08
C GLY A 120 2.82 -0.95 -0.04
N GLY A 121 3.38 -2.15 -0.18
CA GLY A 121 4.83 -2.39 -0.24
C GLY A 121 5.45 -2.08 -1.61
N PRO A 122 6.74 -2.40 -1.79
CA PRO A 122 7.46 -2.21 -3.05
C PRO A 122 7.04 -3.25 -4.12
N GLY A 123 7.67 -3.18 -5.28
CA GLY A 123 7.52 -4.14 -6.36
C GLY A 123 6.17 -4.03 -7.08
N ILE A 124 5.49 -5.15 -7.28
CA ILE A 124 4.21 -5.18 -7.99
C ILE A 124 3.14 -4.35 -7.29
N MET A 125 3.16 -4.29 -5.95
CA MET A 125 2.24 -3.47 -5.18
C MET A 125 2.45 -1.97 -5.45
N GLU A 126 3.70 -1.55 -5.48
CA GLU A 126 4.08 -0.18 -5.87
C GLU A 126 3.70 0.11 -7.33
N ALA A 127 3.96 -0.82 -8.24
CA ALA A 127 3.61 -0.67 -9.65
C ALA A 127 2.11 -0.39 -9.82
N ALA A 128 1.26 -1.13 -9.10
CA ALA A 128 -0.19 -0.93 -9.13
C ALA A 128 -0.61 0.45 -8.59
N ASN A 129 -0.11 0.85 -7.41
CA ASN A 129 -0.40 2.18 -6.86
C ASN A 129 0.11 3.29 -7.79
N ARG A 130 1.33 3.13 -8.35
CA ARG A 130 1.91 4.07 -9.32
C ARG A 130 1.05 4.22 -10.56
N GLY A 131 0.59 3.12 -11.14
CA GLY A 131 -0.27 3.14 -12.32
C GLY A 131 -1.58 3.89 -12.08
N ALA A 132 -2.22 3.66 -10.93
CA ALA A 132 -3.44 4.37 -10.54
C ALA A 132 -3.17 5.87 -10.30
N SER A 133 -2.07 6.20 -9.60
CA SER A 133 -1.67 7.59 -9.35
C SER A 133 -1.36 8.35 -10.65
N GLU A 134 -0.71 7.71 -11.63
CA GLU A 134 -0.44 8.29 -12.96
C GLU A 134 -1.69 8.51 -13.81
N ALA A 135 -2.81 7.86 -13.46
CA ALA A 135 -4.13 8.12 -14.03
C ALA A 135 -4.93 9.12 -13.18
N GLU A 136 -4.30 9.78 -12.20
CA GLU A 136 -4.94 10.74 -11.29
C GLU A 136 -6.11 10.11 -10.50
N GLY A 137 -6.10 8.79 -10.33
CA GLY A 137 -7.13 8.06 -9.58
C GLY A 137 -6.72 7.78 -8.14
N SER A 138 -7.74 7.67 -7.27
CA SER A 138 -7.56 7.19 -5.92
C SER A 138 -7.01 5.77 -5.90
N ASN A 139 -6.15 5.46 -4.94
CA ASN A 139 -5.65 4.11 -4.74
C ASN A 139 -5.37 3.84 -3.25
N ILE A 140 -5.48 2.57 -2.87
CA ILE A 140 -5.42 2.13 -1.48
C ILE A 140 -4.12 1.36 -1.25
N GLY A 141 -3.46 1.64 -0.12
CA GLY A 141 -2.38 0.83 0.42
C GLY A 141 -2.77 0.26 1.79
N LEU A 142 -2.84 -1.06 1.90
CA LEU A 142 -3.06 -1.76 3.16
C LEU A 142 -1.70 -2.19 3.72
N THR A 143 -1.01 -1.28 4.39
CA THR A 143 0.35 -1.51 4.90
C THR A 143 0.34 -2.25 6.23
N ILE A 144 1.42 -2.93 6.56
CA ILE A 144 1.61 -3.60 7.85
C ILE A 144 2.73 -2.92 8.63
N SER A 145 2.55 -2.76 9.94
CA SER A 145 3.62 -2.29 10.80
C SER A 145 4.62 -3.40 11.05
N LEU A 146 5.77 -3.35 10.39
CA LEU A 146 6.91 -4.20 10.68
C LEU A 146 8.01 -3.39 11.36
N PRO A 147 8.86 -4.02 12.21
CA PRO A 147 9.90 -3.29 12.97
C PRO A 147 10.88 -2.49 12.12
N PHE A 148 11.03 -2.84 10.84
CA PHE A 148 12.01 -2.27 9.91
C PHE A 148 11.39 -1.72 8.62
N GLU A 149 10.06 -1.77 8.45
CA GLU A 149 9.36 -1.18 7.32
C GLU A 149 8.72 0.14 7.74
N GLU A 150 9.17 1.21 7.13
CA GLU A 150 8.57 2.54 7.24
C GLU A 150 7.24 2.60 6.48
N SER A 151 6.74 3.77 6.22
CA SER A 151 5.50 4.05 5.50
C SER A 151 5.41 3.29 4.17
N GLY A 152 4.19 3.01 3.71
CA GLY A 152 3.93 2.42 2.40
C GLY A 152 4.57 3.19 1.24
N ASN A 153 4.50 2.65 0.03
CA ASN A 153 5.09 3.30 -1.14
C ASN A 153 4.50 4.70 -1.39
N LYS A 154 5.28 5.58 -1.98
CA LYS A 154 4.96 7.01 -2.16
C LYS A 154 3.78 7.32 -3.09
N TRP A 155 3.26 6.33 -3.80
CA TRP A 155 2.20 6.49 -4.78
C TRP A 155 0.80 6.28 -4.19
N ILE A 156 0.72 5.82 -2.94
CA ILE A 156 -0.56 5.61 -2.25
C ILE A 156 -1.20 6.96 -1.98
N SER A 157 -2.51 7.05 -2.22
CA SER A 157 -3.28 8.25 -1.87
C SER A 157 -3.19 8.51 -0.37
N GLU A 158 -2.88 9.74 0.03
CA GLU A 158 -2.55 10.12 1.41
C GLU A 158 -3.59 9.63 2.43
N ASN A 159 -4.87 9.85 2.15
CA ASN A 159 -5.96 9.44 3.03
C ASN A 159 -6.31 7.95 2.98
N LEU A 160 -5.70 7.19 2.04
CA LEU A 160 -5.98 5.78 1.78
C LEU A 160 -4.77 4.88 2.07
N ASN A 161 -3.73 5.41 2.69
CA ASN A 161 -2.67 4.63 3.30
C ASN A 161 -3.13 4.16 4.68
N MET A 162 -3.50 2.89 4.78
CA MET A 162 -4.05 2.30 5.99
C MET A 162 -3.05 1.32 6.59
N LYS A 163 -2.57 1.64 7.80
CA LYS A 163 -1.53 0.88 8.48
C LYS A 163 -2.14 -0.06 9.51
N PHE A 164 -1.84 -1.34 9.41
CA PHE A 164 -2.30 -2.40 10.27
C PHE A 164 -1.16 -2.92 11.17
N HIS A 165 -1.50 -3.27 12.39
CA HIS A 165 -0.64 -4.02 13.30
C HIS A 165 -0.93 -5.53 13.20
N TYR A 166 -2.20 -5.89 13.03
CA TYR A 166 -2.63 -7.29 12.95
C TYR A 166 -2.71 -7.74 11.50
N PHE A 167 -1.81 -8.65 11.10
CA PHE A 167 -1.73 -9.13 9.72
C PHE A 167 -3.05 -9.75 9.21
N PHE A 168 -3.76 -10.48 10.09
CA PHE A 168 -5.04 -11.10 9.72
C PHE A 168 -6.17 -10.10 9.51
N MET A 169 -6.07 -8.89 10.07
CA MET A 169 -7.04 -7.83 9.82
C MET A 169 -6.86 -7.15 8.46
N ARG A 170 -5.63 -7.22 7.91
CA ARG A 170 -5.34 -6.70 6.59
C ARG A 170 -5.87 -7.57 5.45
N LYS A 171 -5.99 -8.89 5.69
CA LYS A 171 -6.50 -9.85 4.71
C LYS A 171 -8.01 -9.85 4.63
#